data_65b0973656b9ca81f48fb3e169d4d1fa
#
_entry.id   65b0973656b9ca81f48fb3e169d4d1fa
#
_cell.length_a   1.000
_cell.length_b   1.000
_cell.length_c   1.000
_cell.angle_alpha   90.00
_cell.angle_beta   90.00
_cell.angle_gamma   90.00
#
_symmetry.space_group_name_H-M   'P 1'
#
loop_
_entity.id
_entity.type
_entity.pdbx_description
1 polymer ?
#
loop_
_entity_poly.entity_id
_entity_poly.type
_entity_poly.pdbx_seq_one_letter_code
_entity_poly.pdbx_strand_id
1 'polypeptide(L)'
;LNLKEILNIDFPLIMAPMFLVSNKAMIMAGMQSGIAAAFPSLNYRDTKDLSNILDELNACKNQINKGTYGVNIIVQKTNVYFKKHLEICVDKRVPFYITSLGNPAEVIRQAHSYGAKVFCDVTTIEHAHKCYELGCDGFIAVGQGAGGHAGKNALQVLIPALKARFENMPVIAAGGIATGSGILSMLVLGAAGVSVGTRFIASTEATVSNDYKNAIVAAGTDDIVLSEKISGTPCTIINTPYAKKIGYKQNWFEKLLSSNPKTKKYFKMLVQLRGMKRLEKSVKPGNYQTLWCAGQSVELIHEVLPCSDIIKRMIAEFEIAKSTLNNL
;
A
#
# COMPACT_ATOMS: atom_id res chain seq x y z
N LEU A 1 -17.89 -11.61 4.90
CA LEU A 1 -16.63 -12.24 4.47
C LEU A 1 -15.50 -11.64 5.29
N ASN A 2 -14.75 -12.49 5.99
CA ASN A 2 -13.66 -12.11 6.88
C ASN A 2 -12.32 -12.26 6.13
N LEU A 3 -11.48 -11.24 6.16
CA LEU A 3 -10.16 -11.27 5.52
C LEU A 3 -9.27 -12.42 6.03
N LYS A 4 -9.45 -12.82 7.29
CA LYS A 4 -8.73 -13.96 7.89
C LYS A 4 -8.97 -15.27 7.15
N GLU A 5 -10.21 -15.52 6.75
CA GLU A 5 -10.60 -16.73 6.00
C GLU A 5 -10.14 -16.64 4.54
N ILE A 6 -10.31 -15.47 3.91
CA ILE A 6 -9.96 -15.24 2.50
C ILE A 6 -8.47 -15.46 2.26
N LEU A 7 -7.62 -14.98 3.17
CA LEU A 7 -6.16 -14.98 3.04
C LEU A 7 -5.44 -16.02 3.91
N ASN A 8 -6.17 -16.81 4.71
CA ASN A 8 -5.60 -17.78 5.67
C ASN A 8 -4.60 -17.13 6.64
N ILE A 9 -5.05 -16.08 7.34
CA ILE A 9 -4.25 -15.30 8.31
C ILE A 9 -4.92 -15.29 9.69
N ASP A 10 -4.15 -15.04 10.76
CA ASP A 10 -4.66 -15.02 12.14
C ASP A 10 -5.33 -13.68 12.49
N PHE A 11 -4.83 -12.59 11.95
CA PHE A 11 -5.33 -11.26 12.25
C PHE A 11 -5.64 -10.48 10.94
N PRO A 12 -6.75 -9.72 10.85
CA PRO A 12 -7.22 -9.12 9.59
C PRO A 12 -6.40 -7.88 9.20
N LEU A 13 -5.10 -8.06 9.08
CA LEU A 13 -4.11 -7.02 8.78
C LEU A 13 -3.29 -7.41 7.54
N ILE A 14 -3.16 -6.46 6.62
CA ILE A 14 -2.19 -6.49 5.53
C ILE A 14 -1.10 -5.45 5.82
N MET A 15 0.17 -5.86 5.88
CA MET A 15 1.28 -4.94 5.72
C MET A 15 1.25 -4.43 4.28
N ALA A 16 0.92 -3.15 4.10
CA ALA A 16 0.69 -2.56 2.78
C ALA A 16 1.92 -2.61 1.87
N PRO A 17 1.72 -2.72 0.55
CA PRO A 17 2.83 -2.60 -0.40
C PRO A 17 3.35 -1.16 -0.42
N MET A 18 4.64 -0.99 -0.17
CA MET A 18 5.30 0.32 -0.13
C MET A 18 6.49 0.32 -1.10
N PHE A 19 6.44 1.24 -2.08
CA PHE A 19 7.47 1.35 -3.10
C PHE A 19 8.83 1.70 -2.48
N LEU A 20 9.84 0.88 -2.77
CA LEU A 20 11.22 0.96 -2.27
C LEU A 20 11.38 0.82 -0.73
N VAL A 21 10.31 0.50 -0.03
CA VAL A 21 10.32 0.25 1.42
C VAL A 21 10.11 -1.23 1.72
N SER A 22 9.00 -1.81 1.21
CA SER A 22 8.69 -3.23 1.43
C SER A 22 9.80 -4.10 0.83
N ASN A 23 10.41 -4.91 1.66
CA ASN A 23 11.49 -5.82 1.30
C ASN A 23 11.23 -7.24 1.85
N LYS A 24 12.09 -8.19 1.48
CA LYS A 24 11.98 -9.59 1.90
C LYS A 24 11.85 -9.78 3.40
N ALA A 25 12.68 -9.12 4.19
CA ALA A 25 12.68 -9.26 5.65
C ALA A 25 11.35 -8.81 6.26
N MET A 26 10.81 -7.68 5.80
CA MET A 26 9.50 -7.19 6.23
C MET A 26 8.37 -8.18 5.89
N ILE A 27 8.36 -8.69 4.65
CA ILE A 27 7.32 -9.61 4.19
C ILE A 27 7.36 -10.91 5.00
N MET A 28 8.55 -11.49 5.18
CA MET A 28 8.73 -12.70 5.99
C MET A 28 8.29 -12.48 7.45
N ALA A 29 8.68 -11.35 8.06
CA ALA A 29 8.27 -11.02 9.43
C ALA A 29 6.74 -10.90 9.56
N GLY A 30 6.06 -10.29 8.58
CA GLY A 30 4.60 -10.23 8.53
C GLY A 30 3.96 -11.61 8.42
N MET A 31 4.43 -12.43 7.47
CA MET A 31 3.94 -13.80 7.28
C MET A 31 4.11 -14.66 8.55
N GLN A 32 5.30 -14.64 9.14
CA GLN A 32 5.62 -15.39 10.37
C GLN A 32 4.82 -14.90 11.58
N SER A 33 4.35 -13.64 11.56
CA SER A 33 3.46 -13.07 12.57
C SER A 33 1.97 -13.36 12.31
N GLY A 34 1.64 -14.22 11.34
CA GLY A 34 0.26 -14.63 11.05
C GLY A 34 -0.57 -13.61 10.29
N ILE A 35 0.01 -12.58 9.69
CA ILE A 35 -0.69 -11.58 8.87
C ILE A 35 -0.38 -11.73 7.38
N ALA A 36 -1.09 -10.98 6.54
CA ALA A 36 -0.72 -10.81 5.15
C ALA A 36 0.29 -9.67 4.99
N ALA A 37 1.24 -9.83 4.08
CA ALA A 37 2.21 -8.79 3.77
C ALA A 37 2.39 -8.66 2.25
N ALA A 38 2.47 -7.43 1.73
CA ALA A 38 2.57 -7.23 0.29
C ALA A 38 3.72 -6.28 -0.08
N PHE A 39 4.24 -6.46 -1.30
CA PHE A 39 5.26 -5.59 -1.86
C PHE A 39 4.93 -5.22 -3.31
N PRO A 40 5.35 -4.04 -3.79
CA PRO A 40 5.23 -3.69 -5.19
C PRO A 40 6.20 -4.50 -6.06
N SER A 41 5.73 -5.10 -7.15
CA SER A 41 6.60 -5.80 -8.11
C SER A 41 7.72 -4.90 -8.64
N LEU A 42 7.50 -3.59 -8.69
CA LEU A 42 8.48 -2.60 -9.12
C LEU A 42 9.67 -2.40 -8.16
N ASN A 43 9.63 -2.99 -6.95
CA ASN A 43 10.79 -3.03 -6.06
C ASN A 43 11.89 -3.96 -6.60
N TYR A 44 11.51 -4.91 -7.47
CA TYR A 44 12.38 -5.90 -8.11
C TYR A 44 12.24 -5.77 -9.63
N ARG A 45 12.98 -4.84 -10.25
CA ARG A 45 12.87 -4.58 -11.71
C ARG A 45 13.56 -5.64 -12.55
N ASP A 46 14.61 -6.26 -12.04
CA ASP A 46 15.20 -7.43 -12.66
C ASP A 46 14.26 -8.63 -12.46
N THR A 47 14.00 -9.33 -13.55
CA THR A 47 13.10 -10.49 -13.56
C THR A 47 13.64 -11.66 -12.75
N LYS A 48 14.96 -11.82 -12.67
CA LYS A 48 15.62 -12.85 -11.85
C LYS A 48 15.45 -12.54 -10.37
N ASP A 49 15.65 -11.28 -9.98
CA ASP A 49 15.46 -10.85 -8.59
C ASP A 49 14.02 -11.03 -8.14
N LEU A 50 13.04 -10.69 -9.00
CA LEU A 50 11.62 -10.94 -8.72
C LEU A 50 11.33 -12.44 -8.58
N SER A 51 11.84 -13.27 -9.47
CA SER A 51 11.68 -14.72 -9.41
C SER A 51 12.27 -15.31 -8.14
N ASN A 52 13.49 -14.92 -7.79
CA ASN A 52 14.20 -15.42 -6.60
C ASN A 52 13.46 -15.06 -5.30
N ILE A 53 13.02 -13.81 -5.16
CA ILE A 53 12.27 -13.41 -3.96
C ILE A 53 10.96 -14.19 -3.83
N LEU A 54 10.26 -14.44 -4.93
CA LEU A 54 9.01 -15.21 -4.90
C LEU A 54 9.25 -16.68 -4.51
N ASP A 55 10.36 -17.28 -4.95
CA ASP A 55 10.75 -18.64 -4.52
C ASP A 55 11.03 -18.69 -3.01
N GLU A 56 11.76 -17.72 -2.48
CA GLU A 56 12.04 -17.64 -1.05
C GLU A 56 10.77 -17.40 -0.21
N LEU A 57 9.85 -16.55 -0.68
CA LEU A 57 8.59 -16.30 0.01
C LEU A 57 7.66 -17.52 -0.04
N ASN A 58 7.64 -18.26 -1.15
CA ASN A 58 6.93 -19.53 -1.25
C ASN A 58 7.51 -20.58 -0.30
N ALA A 59 8.82 -20.68 -0.20
CA ALA A 59 9.48 -21.56 0.75
C ALA A 59 9.11 -21.22 2.20
N CYS A 60 9.14 -19.95 2.57
CA CYS A 60 8.69 -19.48 3.89
C CYS A 60 7.21 -19.80 4.14
N LYS A 61 6.33 -19.52 3.15
CA LYS A 61 4.89 -19.79 3.25
C LYS A 61 4.58 -21.26 3.50
N ASN A 62 5.34 -22.18 2.90
CA ASN A 62 5.18 -23.62 3.06
C ASN A 62 5.59 -24.13 4.47
N GLN A 63 6.30 -23.31 5.25
CA GLN A 63 6.76 -23.66 6.60
C GLN A 63 5.86 -23.10 7.71
N ILE A 64 4.85 -22.30 7.36
CA ILE A 64 3.95 -21.65 8.32
C ILE A 64 2.50 -22.07 8.07
N ASN A 65 1.72 -22.19 9.14
CA ASN A 65 0.30 -22.57 9.05
C ASN A 65 -0.60 -21.39 8.65
N LYS A 66 -0.29 -20.20 9.14
CA LYS A 66 -1.03 -18.95 8.93
C LYS A 66 -0.07 -17.85 8.51
N GLY A 67 -0.58 -16.93 7.71
CA GLY A 67 0.22 -15.88 7.12
C GLY A 67 0.44 -16.09 5.63
N THR A 68 0.50 -15.00 4.87
CA THR A 68 0.62 -15.07 3.42
C THR A 68 1.26 -13.81 2.86
N TYR A 69 1.67 -13.87 1.59
CA TYR A 69 2.20 -12.70 0.90
C TYR A 69 1.42 -12.40 -0.37
N GLY A 70 1.50 -11.15 -0.79
CA GLY A 70 0.93 -10.71 -2.05
C GLY A 70 1.84 -9.76 -2.82
N VAL A 71 1.52 -9.56 -4.09
CA VAL A 71 2.26 -8.65 -4.96
C VAL A 71 1.35 -7.53 -5.43
N ASN A 72 1.78 -6.28 -5.23
CA ASN A 72 1.11 -5.15 -5.83
C ASN A 72 1.61 -4.95 -7.26
N ILE A 73 0.68 -4.89 -8.19
CA ILE A 73 0.94 -4.64 -9.61
C ILE A 73 0.27 -3.34 -10.04
N ILE A 74 1.10 -2.40 -10.53
CA ILE A 74 0.62 -1.18 -11.16
C ILE A 74 0.19 -1.51 -12.58
N VAL A 75 -1.13 -1.47 -12.83
CA VAL A 75 -1.74 -1.88 -14.10
C VAL A 75 -1.87 -0.73 -15.12
N GLN A 76 -1.14 0.36 -14.92
CA GLN A 76 -1.09 1.46 -15.89
C GLN A 76 -0.40 1.05 -17.18
N LYS A 77 -0.93 1.54 -18.33
CA LYS A 77 -0.33 1.33 -19.67
C LYS A 77 1.10 1.82 -19.81
N THR A 78 1.57 2.68 -18.90
CA THR A 78 2.94 3.20 -18.84
C THR A 78 3.92 2.31 -18.07
N ASN A 79 3.41 1.28 -17.38
CA ASN A 79 4.26 0.32 -16.69
C ASN A 79 4.86 -0.69 -17.70
N VAL A 80 6.10 -0.46 -18.08
CA VAL A 80 6.82 -1.30 -19.06
C VAL A 80 7.13 -2.70 -18.53
N TYR A 81 7.10 -2.90 -17.22
CA TYR A 81 7.38 -4.19 -16.56
C TYR A 81 6.12 -5.06 -16.40
N PHE A 82 4.93 -4.51 -16.63
CA PHE A 82 3.64 -5.13 -16.30
C PHE A 82 3.54 -6.58 -16.76
N LYS A 83 3.72 -6.82 -18.07
CA LYS A 83 3.54 -8.16 -18.65
C LYS A 83 4.51 -9.19 -18.05
N LYS A 84 5.81 -8.86 -18.05
CA LYS A 84 6.86 -9.76 -17.56
C LYS A 84 6.71 -10.05 -16.07
N HIS A 85 6.37 -9.03 -15.25
CA HIS A 85 6.16 -9.22 -13.83
C HIS A 85 4.92 -10.07 -13.55
N LEU A 86 3.83 -9.86 -14.29
CA LEU A 86 2.63 -10.66 -14.15
C LEU A 86 2.88 -12.14 -14.51
N GLU A 87 3.57 -12.40 -15.63
CA GLU A 87 3.95 -13.77 -16.04
C GLU A 87 4.73 -14.48 -14.92
N ILE A 88 5.78 -13.85 -14.38
CA ILE A 88 6.58 -14.43 -13.29
C ILE A 88 5.72 -14.68 -12.04
N CYS A 89 4.87 -13.73 -11.66
CA CYS A 89 4.00 -13.88 -10.49
C CYS A 89 3.00 -15.04 -10.68
N VAL A 90 2.48 -15.22 -11.87
CA VAL A 90 1.57 -16.34 -12.21
C VAL A 90 2.32 -17.67 -12.17
N ASP A 91 3.49 -17.76 -12.80
CA ASP A 91 4.32 -18.97 -12.80
C ASP A 91 4.71 -19.39 -11.36
N LYS A 92 4.99 -18.42 -10.50
CA LYS A 92 5.29 -18.64 -9.07
C LYS A 92 4.04 -18.79 -8.20
N ARG A 93 2.83 -18.75 -8.78
CA ARG A 93 1.54 -18.91 -8.09
C ARG A 93 1.40 -17.99 -6.88
N VAL A 94 1.65 -16.69 -7.07
CA VAL A 94 1.49 -15.67 -6.01
C VAL A 94 0.10 -15.77 -5.38
N PRO A 95 -0.03 -15.88 -4.04
CA PRO A 95 -1.32 -16.18 -3.39
C PRO A 95 -2.39 -15.10 -3.57
N PHE A 96 -2.00 -13.82 -3.55
CA PHE A 96 -2.92 -12.73 -3.84
C PHE A 96 -2.24 -11.53 -4.48
N TYR A 97 -3.03 -10.73 -5.15
CA TYR A 97 -2.60 -9.51 -5.82
C TYR A 97 -3.31 -8.28 -5.27
N ILE A 98 -2.61 -7.14 -5.29
CA ILE A 98 -3.19 -5.82 -5.12
C ILE A 98 -2.97 -5.07 -6.44
N THR A 99 -4.02 -4.55 -7.06
CA THR A 99 -3.91 -3.79 -8.31
C THR A 99 -4.16 -2.31 -8.09
N SER A 100 -3.32 -1.49 -8.69
CA SER A 100 -3.37 -0.03 -8.53
C SER A 100 -3.26 0.67 -9.90
N LEU A 101 -3.92 1.84 -10.04
CA LEU A 101 -3.71 2.81 -11.13
C LEU A 101 -4.01 2.28 -12.55
N GLY A 102 -5.14 1.63 -12.78
CA GLY A 102 -5.55 1.25 -14.15
C GLY A 102 -6.61 0.16 -14.20
N ASN A 103 -6.64 -0.61 -15.28
CA ASN A 103 -7.61 -1.68 -15.49
C ASN A 103 -7.05 -3.03 -15.02
N PRO A 104 -7.64 -3.69 -14.00
CA PRO A 104 -7.14 -4.92 -13.41
C PRO A 104 -7.52 -6.21 -14.18
N ALA A 105 -8.31 -6.14 -15.26
CA ALA A 105 -8.92 -7.30 -15.93
C ALA A 105 -7.92 -8.44 -16.22
N GLU A 106 -6.73 -8.11 -16.73
CA GLU A 106 -5.72 -9.11 -17.08
C GLU A 106 -5.14 -9.80 -15.84
N VAL A 107 -4.92 -9.05 -14.75
CA VAL A 107 -4.45 -9.61 -13.47
C VAL A 107 -5.52 -10.55 -12.91
N ILE A 108 -6.79 -10.10 -12.88
CA ILE A 108 -7.92 -10.89 -12.38
C ILE A 108 -8.01 -12.22 -13.15
N ARG A 109 -8.03 -12.16 -14.49
CA ARG A 109 -8.13 -13.35 -15.34
C ARG A 109 -7.00 -14.35 -15.07
N GLN A 110 -5.76 -13.89 -15.00
CA GLN A 110 -4.61 -14.77 -14.80
C GLN A 110 -4.53 -15.29 -13.36
N ALA A 111 -4.77 -14.46 -12.36
CA ALA A 111 -4.79 -14.86 -10.96
C ALA A 111 -5.86 -15.94 -10.67
N HIS A 112 -7.06 -15.74 -11.18
CA HIS A 112 -8.17 -16.67 -11.00
C HIS A 112 -7.93 -18.03 -11.68
N SER A 113 -7.10 -18.12 -12.72
CA SER A 113 -6.79 -19.39 -13.39
C SER A 113 -6.13 -20.42 -12.46
N TYR A 114 -5.58 -20.01 -11.31
CA TYR A 114 -4.99 -20.89 -10.31
C TYR A 114 -5.48 -20.62 -8.87
N GLY A 115 -6.58 -19.87 -8.73
CA GLY A 115 -7.27 -19.65 -7.45
C GLY A 115 -6.71 -18.51 -6.57
N ALA A 116 -5.78 -17.69 -7.08
CA ALA A 116 -5.29 -16.51 -6.36
C ALA A 116 -6.36 -15.43 -6.25
N LYS A 117 -6.26 -14.58 -5.22
CA LYS A 117 -7.19 -13.49 -4.93
C LYS A 117 -6.68 -12.16 -5.49
N VAL A 118 -7.59 -11.30 -5.94
CA VAL A 118 -7.26 -9.98 -6.47
C VAL A 118 -8.06 -8.89 -5.75
N PHE A 119 -7.36 -8.03 -5.03
CA PHE A 119 -7.92 -6.84 -4.40
C PHE A 119 -7.55 -5.60 -5.23
N CYS A 120 -8.52 -4.70 -5.40
CA CYS A 120 -8.33 -3.48 -6.19
C CYS A 120 -8.31 -2.25 -5.30
N ASP A 121 -7.28 -1.40 -5.43
CA ASP A 121 -7.26 -0.09 -4.80
C ASP A 121 -8.38 0.78 -5.36
N VAL A 122 -9.26 1.26 -4.49
CA VAL A 122 -10.37 2.13 -4.86
C VAL A 122 -10.43 3.35 -3.95
N THR A 123 -10.74 4.51 -4.53
CA THR A 123 -10.86 5.78 -3.81
C THR A 123 -12.26 6.38 -3.90
N THR A 124 -13.12 5.82 -4.77
CA THR A 124 -14.49 6.26 -5.03
C THR A 124 -15.40 5.07 -5.34
N ILE A 125 -16.70 5.27 -5.19
CA ILE A 125 -17.72 4.27 -5.54
C ILE A 125 -17.68 3.92 -7.04
N GLU A 126 -17.46 4.91 -7.90
CA GLU A 126 -17.34 4.68 -9.35
C GLU A 126 -16.16 3.76 -9.70
N HIS A 127 -15.02 3.96 -9.01
CA HIS A 127 -13.85 3.10 -9.16
C HIS A 127 -14.15 1.67 -8.72
N ALA A 128 -14.82 1.53 -7.57
CA ALA A 128 -15.21 0.23 -7.04
C ALA A 128 -16.15 -0.52 -7.99
N HIS A 129 -17.13 0.18 -8.58
CA HIS A 129 -18.07 -0.40 -9.53
C HIS A 129 -17.34 -1.01 -10.75
N LYS A 130 -16.38 -0.29 -11.34
CA LYS A 130 -15.57 -0.79 -12.46
C LYS A 130 -14.76 -2.04 -12.10
N CYS A 131 -14.20 -2.09 -10.89
CA CYS A 131 -13.45 -3.25 -10.42
C CYS A 131 -14.38 -4.45 -10.11
N TYR A 132 -15.56 -4.16 -9.56
CA TYR A 132 -16.59 -5.17 -9.28
C TYR A 132 -17.07 -5.86 -10.57
N GLU A 133 -17.37 -5.10 -11.61
CA GLU A 133 -17.78 -5.63 -12.92
C GLU A 133 -16.71 -6.52 -13.58
N LEU A 134 -15.45 -6.29 -13.25
CA LEU A 134 -14.33 -7.11 -13.72
C LEU A 134 -14.08 -8.36 -12.87
N GLY A 135 -14.85 -8.56 -11.78
CA GLY A 135 -14.81 -9.75 -10.96
C GLY A 135 -13.66 -9.78 -9.94
N CYS A 136 -13.22 -8.64 -9.38
CA CYS A 136 -12.24 -8.65 -8.30
C CYS A 136 -12.79 -9.32 -7.04
N ASP A 137 -11.91 -9.82 -6.15
CA ASP A 137 -12.29 -10.52 -4.91
C ASP A 137 -12.53 -9.57 -3.73
N GLY A 138 -12.21 -8.28 -3.86
CA GLY A 138 -12.43 -7.27 -2.82
C GLY A 138 -11.83 -5.92 -3.17
N PHE A 139 -12.11 -4.95 -2.31
CA PHE A 139 -11.61 -3.57 -2.46
C PHE A 139 -10.62 -3.23 -1.35
N ILE A 140 -9.55 -2.53 -1.71
CA ILE A 140 -8.78 -1.75 -0.74
C ILE A 140 -9.27 -0.32 -0.83
N ALA A 141 -10.07 0.09 0.15
CA ALA A 141 -10.62 1.44 0.26
C ALA A 141 -9.52 2.39 0.73
N VAL A 142 -8.94 3.15 -0.19
CA VAL A 142 -7.86 4.09 0.10
C VAL A 142 -8.46 5.43 0.49
N GLY A 143 -8.32 5.78 1.77
CA GLY A 143 -8.82 7.03 2.34
C GLY A 143 -7.83 8.19 2.26
N GLN A 144 -8.28 9.37 2.71
CA GLN A 144 -7.48 10.61 2.71
C GLN A 144 -6.25 10.57 3.62
N GLY A 145 -6.24 9.72 4.67
CA GLY A 145 -5.12 9.56 5.59
C GLY A 145 -4.00 8.63 5.09
N ALA A 146 -4.10 8.10 3.86
CA ALA A 146 -3.09 7.20 3.32
C ALA A 146 -1.79 7.94 2.94
N GLY A 147 -0.66 7.23 3.04
CA GLY A 147 0.63 7.68 2.51
C GLY A 147 0.73 7.40 1.00
N GLY A 148 1.42 8.26 0.26
CA GLY A 148 1.53 8.15 -1.18
C GLY A 148 0.24 8.57 -1.89
N HIS A 149 -0.25 7.77 -2.85
CA HIS A 149 -1.48 8.07 -3.58
C HIS A 149 -2.71 7.89 -2.68
N ALA A 150 -3.14 8.96 -2.03
CA ALA A 150 -4.30 8.97 -1.14
C ALA A 150 -5.61 9.26 -1.87
N GLY A 151 -6.71 8.74 -1.33
CA GLY A 151 -8.07 9.13 -1.72
C GLY A 151 -8.46 10.50 -1.15
N LYS A 152 -9.59 11.02 -1.60
CA LYS A 152 -10.15 12.28 -1.09
C LYS A 152 -11.13 12.06 0.06
N ASN A 153 -11.67 10.85 0.18
CA ASN A 153 -12.74 10.52 1.10
C ASN A 153 -12.17 10.03 2.44
N ALA A 154 -12.80 10.42 3.54
CA ALA A 154 -12.57 9.83 4.83
C ALA A 154 -13.07 8.36 4.84
N LEU A 155 -12.35 7.46 5.51
CA LEU A 155 -12.71 6.04 5.59
C LEU A 155 -14.07 5.83 6.27
N GLN A 156 -14.41 6.68 7.25
CA GLN A 156 -15.71 6.69 7.94
C GLN A 156 -16.91 6.90 7.00
N VAL A 157 -16.68 7.48 5.83
CA VAL A 157 -17.70 7.66 4.79
C VAL A 157 -17.54 6.62 3.69
N LEU A 158 -16.31 6.36 3.26
CA LEU A 158 -16.04 5.49 2.11
C LEU A 158 -16.41 4.03 2.39
N ILE A 159 -16.06 3.50 3.57
CA ILE A 159 -16.33 2.09 3.92
C ILE A 159 -17.83 1.80 3.98
N PRO A 160 -18.64 2.52 4.76
CA PRO A 160 -20.08 2.28 4.79
C PRO A 160 -20.75 2.49 3.43
N ALA A 161 -20.29 3.47 2.65
CA ALA A 161 -20.81 3.72 1.31
C ALA A 161 -20.50 2.58 0.31
N LEU A 162 -19.32 1.94 0.42
CA LEU A 162 -18.97 0.75 -0.33
C LEU A 162 -19.80 -0.46 0.11
N LYS A 163 -19.94 -0.67 1.42
CA LYS A 163 -20.72 -1.78 1.98
C LYS A 163 -22.19 -1.69 1.60
N ALA A 164 -22.79 -0.50 1.60
CA ALA A 164 -24.18 -0.30 1.19
C ALA A 164 -24.44 -0.65 -0.29
N ARG A 165 -23.43 -0.55 -1.17
CA ARG A 165 -23.56 -0.82 -2.61
C ARG A 165 -23.06 -2.19 -3.03
N PHE A 166 -22.14 -2.76 -2.28
CA PHE A 166 -21.46 -4.02 -2.59
C PHE A 166 -21.45 -4.90 -1.33
N GLU A 167 -22.64 -5.29 -0.86
CA GLU A 167 -22.86 -5.95 0.42
C GLU A 167 -21.95 -7.16 0.67
N ASN A 168 -21.76 -8.00 -0.34
CA ASN A 168 -20.97 -9.23 -0.25
C ASN A 168 -19.49 -9.04 -0.57
N MET A 169 -19.05 -7.82 -0.92
CA MET A 169 -17.63 -7.57 -1.22
C MET A 169 -16.84 -7.27 0.06
N PRO A 170 -15.70 -7.95 0.25
CA PRO A 170 -14.75 -7.57 1.29
C PRO A 170 -14.19 -6.18 1.01
N VAL A 171 -14.25 -5.30 2.00
CA VAL A 171 -13.65 -3.96 1.96
C VAL A 171 -12.51 -3.91 2.96
N ILE A 172 -11.31 -3.63 2.52
CA ILE A 172 -10.11 -3.50 3.33
C ILE A 172 -9.80 -2.02 3.48
N ALA A 173 -9.75 -1.52 4.71
CA ALA A 173 -9.50 -0.11 4.98
C ALA A 173 -8.00 0.23 4.86
N ALA A 174 -7.64 1.28 4.12
CA ALA A 174 -6.27 1.75 3.96
C ALA A 174 -6.15 3.26 4.14
N GLY A 175 -5.29 3.68 5.07
CA GLY A 175 -4.99 5.10 5.34
C GLY A 175 -5.37 5.56 6.74
N GLY A 176 -4.44 6.25 7.41
CA GLY A 176 -4.65 6.81 8.73
C GLY A 176 -4.66 5.79 9.88
N ILE A 177 -4.27 4.55 9.66
CA ILE A 177 -4.33 3.46 10.64
C ILE A 177 -2.90 3.13 11.11
N ALA A 178 -2.66 3.18 12.44
CA ALA A 178 -1.38 2.80 13.04
C ALA A 178 -1.52 2.06 14.38
N THR A 179 -2.74 1.93 14.92
CA THR A 179 -3.02 1.35 16.25
C THR A 179 -4.07 0.27 16.18
N GLY A 180 -4.14 -0.58 17.20
CA GLY A 180 -5.17 -1.60 17.33
C GLY A 180 -6.59 -1.04 17.46
N SER A 181 -6.76 0.09 18.16
CA SER A 181 -8.05 0.80 18.22
C SER A 181 -8.47 1.33 16.85
N GLY A 182 -7.52 1.82 16.05
CA GLY A 182 -7.76 2.21 14.65
C GLY A 182 -8.22 1.03 13.80
N ILE A 183 -7.66 -0.16 13.99
CA ILE A 183 -8.11 -1.40 13.33
C ILE A 183 -9.56 -1.71 13.73
N LEU A 184 -9.85 -1.74 15.04
CA LEU A 184 -11.18 -2.04 15.53
C LEU A 184 -12.23 -1.08 14.97
N SER A 185 -11.94 0.23 14.93
CA SER A 185 -12.87 1.24 14.39
C SER A 185 -13.23 0.95 12.93
N MET A 186 -12.29 0.50 12.09
CA MET A 186 -12.56 0.15 10.71
C MET A 186 -13.42 -1.12 10.58
N LEU A 187 -13.20 -2.12 11.44
CA LEU A 187 -14.03 -3.33 11.47
C LEU A 187 -15.47 -3.01 11.90
N VAL A 188 -15.66 -2.12 12.88
CA VAL A 188 -16.99 -1.65 13.31
C VAL A 188 -17.73 -0.92 12.16
N LEU A 189 -17.00 -0.20 11.29
CA LEU A 189 -17.57 0.43 10.09
C LEU A 189 -17.91 -0.58 8.97
N GLY A 190 -17.62 -1.87 9.15
CA GLY A 190 -17.91 -2.93 8.19
C GLY A 190 -16.74 -3.33 7.29
N ALA A 191 -15.51 -2.89 7.59
CA ALA A 191 -14.33 -3.40 6.88
C ALA A 191 -14.08 -4.88 7.21
N ALA A 192 -13.62 -5.65 6.24
CA ALA A 192 -13.19 -7.05 6.42
C ALA A 192 -11.78 -7.15 7.04
N GLY A 193 -11.02 -6.06 7.00
CA GLY A 193 -9.67 -5.95 7.52
C GLY A 193 -9.05 -4.60 7.16
N VAL A 194 -7.77 -4.44 7.45
CA VAL A 194 -7.03 -3.20 7.21
C VAL A 194 -5.74 -3.43 6.43
N SER A 195 -5.28 -2.40 5.71
CA SER A 195 -3.98 -2.35 5.05
C SER A 195 -3.18 -1.16 5.60
N VAL A 196 -2.05 -1.46 6.27
CA VAL A 196 -1.25 -0.49 7.02
C VAL A 196 0.12 -0.34 6.40
N GLY A 197 0.51 0.89 6.04
CA GLY A 197 1.81 1.20 5.43
C GLY A 197 2.72 1.98 6.38
N THR A 198 2.43 3.24 6.63
CA THR A 198 3.31 4.22 7.29
C THR A 198 3.90 3.69 8.61
N ARG A 199 3.13 2.98 9.44
CA ARG A 199 3.63 2.38 10.68
C ARG A 199 4.81 1.45 10.45
N PHE A 200 4.79 0.67 9.37
CA PHE A 200 5.84 -0.29 9.04
C PHE A 200 7.06 0.34 8.36
N ILE A 201 7.00 1.61 7.91
CA ILE A 201 8.21 2.34 7.49
C ILE A 201 9.16 2.51 8.68
N ALA A 202 8.61 2.79 9.88
CA ALA A 202 9.35 2.86 11.13
C ALA A 202 9.56 1.47 11.74
N SER A 203 10.08 0.52 10.93
CA SER A 203 10.49 -0.80 11.39
C SER A 203 11.99 -1.03 11.23
N THR A 204 12.54 -1.97 12.02
CA THR A 204 13.96 -2.31 11.94
C THR A 204 14.30 -3.00 10.62
N GLU A 205 13.37 -3.78 10.07
CA GLU A 205 13.52 -4.52 8.82
C GLU A 205 13.42 -3.64 7.58
N ALA A 206 12.78 -2.46 7.65
CA ALA A 206 12.74 -1.52 6.55
C ALA A 206 14.15 -1.04 6.22
N THR A 207 14.60 -1.19 4.96
CA THR A 207 15.96 -0.86 4.50
C THR A 207 16.12 0.60 4.08
N VAL A 208 15.13 1.45 4.34
CA VAL A 208 15.22 2.89 4.13
C VAL A 208 16.19 3.54 5.12
N SER A 209 16.66 4.76 4.81
CA SER A 209 17.59 5.48 5.67
C SER A 209 17.02 5.72 7.07
N ASN A 210 17.89 5.77 8.08
CA ASN A 210 17.49 6.12 9.44
C ASN A 210 16.85 7.53 9.50
N ASP A 211 17.31 8.45 8.65
CA ASP A 211 16.70 9.79 8.56
C ASP A 211 15.23 9.72 8.16
N TYR A 212 14.86 8.81 7.26
CA TYR A 212 13.45 8.60 6.90
C TYR A 212 12.65 8.02 8.08
N LYS A 213 13.17 7.00 8.76
CA LYS A 213 12.52 6.42 9.95
C LYS A 213 12.34 7.45 11.05
N ASN A 214 13.40 8.24 11.32
CA ASN A 214 13.37 9.32 12.31
C ASN A 214 12.38 10.42 11.92
N ALA A 215 12.28 10.76 10.63
CA ALA A 215 11.30 11.72 10.16
C ALA A 215 9.85 11.22 10.32
N ILE A 216 9.59 9.91 10.17
CA ILE A 216 8.27 9.32 10.49
C ILE A 216 7.93 9.49 11.97
N VAL A 217 8.91 9.22 12.85
CA VAL A 217 8.74 9.31 14.32
C VAL A 217 8.58 10.74 14.82
N ALA A 218 9.23 11.71 14.15
CA ALA A 218 9.22 13.11 14.54
C ALA A 218 8.06 13.92 13.91
N ALA A 219 7.42 13.41 12.85
CA ALA A 219 6.39 14.14 12.12
C ALA A 219 5.03 14.08 12.83
N GLY A 220 4.29 15.18 12.81
CA GLY A 220 2.88 15.25 13.15
C GLY A 220 1.99 15.31 11.90
N THR A 221 0.67 15.33 12.10
CA THR A 221 -0.31 15.43 10.99
C THR A 221 -0.11 16.66 10.13
N ASP A 222 0.31 17.78 10.71
CA ASP A 222 0.54 19.05 10.02
C ASP A 222 1.78 19.02 9.12
N ASP A 223 2.69 18.06 9.35
CA ASP A 223 3.87 17.84 8.52
C ASP A 223 3.55 17.02 7.26
N ILE A 224 2.32 16.52 7.09
CA ILE A 224 1.93 15.75 5.92
C ILE A 224 1.26 16.64 4.88
N VAL A 225 1.87 16.72 3.71
CA VAL A 225 1.43 17.59 2.62
C VAL A 225 1.18 16.80 1.32
N LEU A 226 0.31 17.35 0.47
CA LEU A 226 0.06 16.80 -0.87
C LEU A 226 1.06 17.35 -1.89
N SER A 227 1.75 16.49 -2.62
CA SER A 227 2.69 16.84 -3.67
C SER A 227 2.40 16.13 -4.98
N GLU A 228 2.40 16.86 -6.09
CA GLU A 228 2.30 16.34 -7.46
C GLU A 228 3.69 16.04 -8.08
N LYS A 229 4.76 16.32 -7.36
CA LYS A 229 6.16 16.25 -7.88
C LYS A 229 6.69 14.82 -8.04
N ILE A 230 6.01 13.81 -7.46
CA ILE A 230 6.44 12.41 -7.51
C ILE A 230 5.95 11.73 -8.79
N SER A 231 4.65 11.78 -9.05
CA SER A 231 4.01 11.00 -10.13
C SER A 231 3.15 11.82 -11.07
N GLY A 232 3.05 13.12 -10.84
CA GLY A 232 2.07 13.99 -11.50
C GLY A 232 0.64 13.78 -11.02
N THR A 233 0.45 12.91 -10.03
CA THR A 233 -0.80 12.69 -9.30
C THR A 233 -0.55 13.05 -7.84
N PRO A 234 -1.50 13.68 -7.12
CA PRO A 234 -1.30 14.04 -5.73
C PRO A 234 -0.91 12.83 -4.87
N CYS A 235 0.20 12.98 -4.14
CA CYS A 235 0.72 12.00 -3.19
C CYS A 235 0.97 12.69 -1.85
N THR A 236 0.68 12.05 -0.75
CA THR A 236 1.02 12.53 0.59
C THR A 236 2.46 12.21 0.93
N ILE A 237 3.18 13.22 1.40
CA ILE A 237 4.61 13.16 1.75
C ILE A 237 4.86 13.94 3.04
N ILE A 238 5.99 13.63 3.69
CA ILE A 238 6.50 14.47 4.78
C ILE A 238 7.03 15.79 4.20
N ASN A 239 6.68 16.89 4.83
CA ASN A 239 7.05 18.25 4.45
C ASN A 239 8.52 18.58 4.79
N THR A 240 9.44 17.85 4.21
CA THR A 240 10.88 18.03 4.40
C THR A 240 11.37 19.37 3.84
N PRO A 241 12.54 19.87 4.27
CA PRO A 241 13.16 21.06 3.67
C PRO A 241 13.31 20.95 2.15
N TYR A 242 13.61 19.76 1.64
CA TYR A 242 13.70 19.52 0.20
C TYR A 242 12.33 19.59 -0.49
N ALA A 243 11.28 19.02 0.11
CA ALA A 243 9.92 19.11 -0.42
C ALA A 243 9.45 20.57 -0.50
N LYS A 244 9.73 21.38 0.54
CA LYS A 244 9.47 22.83 0.55
C LYS A 244 10.21 23.55 -0.59
N LYS A 245 11.50 23.23 -0.78
CA LYS A 245 12.36 23.85 -1.82
C LYS A 245 11.86 23.60 -3.24
N ILE A 246 11.40 22.38 -3.56
CA ILE A 246 10.93 22.04 -4.93
C ILE A 246 9.47 22.42 -5.18
N GLY A 247 8.73 22.76 -4.11
CA GLY A 247 7.31 23.06 -4.13
C GLY A 247 6.43 21.80 -4.34
N TYR A 248 5.13 21.94 -4.17
CA TYR A 248 4.20 20.80 -4.16
C TYR A 248 3.42 20.62 -5.47
N LYS A 249 3.20 21.71 -6.21
CA LYS A 249 2.40 21.71 -7.44
C LYS A 249 3.28 21.63 -8.68
N GLN A 250 2.72 21.09 -9.75
CA GLN A 250 3.33 21.16 -11.08
C GLN A 250 3.50 22.63 -11.50
N ASN A 251 4.63 22.95 -12.17
CA ASN A 251 4.85 24.24 -12.78
C ASN A 251 3.88 24.44 -13.97
N TRP A 252 3.65 25.71 -14.39
CA TRP A 252 2.74 26.02 -15.50
C TRP A 252 3.10 25.27 -16.79
N PHE A 253 4.38 25.07 -17.07
CA PHE A 253 4.88 24.33 -18.23
C PHE A 253 4.58 22.81 -18.12
N GLU A 254 4.76 22.25 -16.92
CA GLU A 254 4.38 20.86 -16.62
C GLU A 254 2.86 20.66 -16.76
N LYS A 255 2.05 21.63 -16.36
CA LYS A 255 0.58 21.62 -16.55
C LYS A 255 0.20 21.70 -18.02
N LEU A 256 0.82 22.57 -18.80
CA LEU A 256 0.56 22.71 -20.23
C LEU A 256 0.83 21.41 -20.99
N LEU A 257 1.95 20.73 -20.71
CA LEU A 257 2.31 19.44 -21.30
C LEU A 257 1.41 18.30 -20.82
N SER A 258 0.88 18.38 -19.61
CA SER A 258 -0.04 17.36 -19.05
C SER A 258 -1.50 17.54 -19.52
N SER A 259 -1.88 18.72 -20.01
CA SER A 259 -3.24 19.01 -20.48
C SER A 259 -3.45 18.65 -21.96
N ASN A 260 -2.40 18.61 -22.78
CA ASN A 260 -2.51 18.33 -24.22
C ASN A 260 -2.70 16.81 -24.46
N PRO A 261 -3.77 16.35 -25.13
CA PRO A 261 -4.06 14.93 -25.36
C PRO A 261 -2.94 14.16 -26.08
N LYS A 262 -2.21 14.81 -27.01
CA LYS A 262 -1.14 14.18 -27.81
C LYS A 262 0.16 13.98 -27.01
N THR A 263 0.49 14.90 -26.11
CA THR A 263 1.74 14.89 -25.33
C THR A 263 1.55 14.29 -23.93
N LYS A 264 0.34 14.26 -23.40
CA LYS A 264 -0.02 13.81 -22.06
C LYS A 264 0.55 12.45 -21.69
N LYS A 265 0.51 11.47 -22.61
CA LYS A 265 1.00 10.10 -22.36
C LYS A 265 2.52 10.09 -22.15
N TYR A 266 3.27 10.73 -23.05
CA TYR A 266 4.73 10.78 -23.01
C TYR A 266 5.22 11.64 -21.83
N PHE A 267 4.55 12.76 -21.59
CA PHE A 267 4.88 13.62 -20.45
C PHE A 267 4.61 12.93 -19.10
N LYS A 268 3.47 12.25 -18.94
CA LYS A 268 3.18 11.44 -17.75
C LYS A 268 4.23 10.36 -17.53
N MET A 269 4.65 9.68 -18.58
CA MET A 269 5.74 8.68 -18.50
C MET A 269 7.05 9.30 -18.05
N LEU A 270 7.42 10.47 -18.59
CA LEU A 270 8.64 11.18 -18.26
C LEU A 270 8.62 11.70 -16.82
N VAL A 271 7.49 12.23 -16.34
CA VAL A 271 7.30 12.66 -14.94
C VAL A 271 7.38 11.48 -13.99
N GLN A 272 6.75 10.34 -14.33
CA GLN A 272 6.84 9.12 -13.54
C GLN A 272 8.28 8.57 -13.46
N LEU A 273 9.00 8.53 -14.57
CA LEU A 273 10.41 8.07 -14.60
C LEU A 273 11.31 8.99 -13.76
N ARG A 274 11.14 10.31 -13.87
CA ARG A 274 11.87 11.27 -13.03
C ARG A 274 11.49 11.15 -11.56
N GLY A 275 10.20 11.01 -11.26
CA GLY A 275 9.70 10.82 -9.91
C GLY A 275 10.21 9.53 -9.26
N MET A 276 10.19 8.42 -10.01
CA MET A 276 10.77 7.15 -9.55
C MET A 276 12.27 7.27 -9.24
N LYS A 277 13.05 7.93 -10.12
CA LYS A 277 14.48 8.18 -9.86
C LYS A 277 14.70 9.07 -8.63
N ARG A 278 13.82 10.05 -8.38
CA ARG A 278 13.89 10.91 -7.18
C ARG A 278 13.57 10.10 -5.91
N LEU A 279 12.54 9.26 -5.95
CA LEU A 279 12.21 8.36 -4.83
C LEU A 279 13.35 7.37 -4.55
N GLU A 280 13.95 6.77 -5.59
CA GLU A 280 15.11 5.88 -5.42
C GLU A 280 16.29 6.56 -4.74
N LYS A 281 16.53 7.82 -5.08
CA LYS A 281 17.58 8.61 -4.42
C LYS A 281 17.20 8.94 -2.98
N SER A 282 15.92 9.27 -2.72
CA SER A 282 15.46 9.74 -1.41
C SER A 282 15.49 8.68 -0.31
N VAL A 283 15.41 7.39 -0.65
CA VAL A 283 15.44 6.29 0.33
C VAL A 283 16.86 5.83 0.65
N LYS A 284 17.86 6.24 -0.14
CA LYS A 284 19.27 5.89 0.09
C LYS A 284 19.90 6.80 1.15
N PRO A 285 20.78 6.25 2.02
CA PRO A 285 21.51 7.07 3.00
C PRO A 285 22.31 8.19 2.34
N GLY A 286 22.40 9.34 3.02
CA GLY A 286 23.25 10.47 2.58
C GLY A 286 22.69 11.28 1.41
N ASN A 287 21.41 11.13 1.05
CA ASN A 287 20.82 11.89 -0.04
C ASN A 287 19.99 13.08 0.48
N TYR A 288 20.31 14.29 0.02
CA TYR A 288 19.57 15.52 0.34
C TYR A 288 18.21 15.65 -0.39
N GLN A 289 17.90 14.77 -1.36
CA GLN A 289 16.65 14.82 -2.12
C GLN A 289 15.56 14.00 -1.41
N THR A 290 15.12 14.46 -0.25
CA THR A 290 14.21 13.73 0.66
C THR A 290 12.74 13.95 0.27
N LEU A 291 12.21 13.07 -0.59
CA LEU A 291 10.78 12.96 -0.88
C LEU A 291 10.27 11.68 -0.22
N TRP A 292 9.76 11.76 0.97
CA TRP A 292 9.36 10.63 1.79
C TRP A 292 7.84 10.53 1.87
N CYS A 293 7.29 9.46 1.32
CA CYS A 293 5.85 9.20 1.37
C CYS A 293 5.44 8.76 2.78
N ALA A 294 4.47 9.45 3.35
CA ALA A 294 3.85 9.07 4.63
C ALA A 294 2.40 9.55 4.68
N GLY A 295 1.58 8.85 5.45
CA GLY A 295 0.20 9.24 5.75
C GLY A 295 0.08 9.93 7.09
N GLN A 296 -1.11 10.48 7.39
CA GLN A 296 -1.38 11.22 8.64
C GLN A 296 -1.21 10.37 9.91
N SER A 297 -1.16 9.04 9.79
CA SER A 297 -0.89 8.14 10.92
C SER A 297 0.51 8.28 11.52
N VAL A 298 1.39 9.10 10.98
CA VAL A 298 2.68 9.49 11.62
C VAL A 298 2.47 10.00 13.04
N GLU A 299 1.38 10.75 13.30
CA GLU A 299 0.98 11.26 14.61
C GLU A 299 0.94 10.19 15.72
N LEU A 300 0.74 8.94 15.33
CA LEU A 300 0.57 7.80 16.23
C LEU A 300 1.83 6.90 16.25
N ILE A 301 2.95 7.36 15.68
CA ILE A 301 4.18 6.56 15.52
C ILE A 301 5.33 7.25 16.25
N HIS A 302 5.74 6.72 17.39
CA HIS A 302 6.70 7.37 18.30
C HIS A 302 8.03 6.62 18.42
N GLU A 303 8.17 5.48 17.73
CA GLU A 303 9.38 4.65 17.85
C GLU A 303 9.56 3.73 16.64
N VAL A 304 10.80 3.29 16.44
CA VAL A 304 11.20 2.28 15.46
C VAL A 304 11.28 0.93 16.19
N LEU A 305 10.52 -0.06 15.72
CA LEU A 305 10.43 -1.40 16.33
C LEU A 305 10.60 -2.49 15.26
N PRO A 306 10.91 -3.74 15.64
CA PRO A 306 10.74 -4.89 14.77
C PRO A 306 9.29 -5.04 14.27
N CYS A 307 9.11 -5.49 13.02
CA CYS A 307 7.77 -5.71 12.45
C CYS A 307 6.91 -6.63 13.32
N SER A 308 7.51 -7.69 13.90
CA SER A 308 6.81 -8.60 14.82
C SER A 308 6.26 -7.91 16.06
N ASP A 309 7.03 -6.95 16.62
CA ASP A 309 6.63 -6.24 17.83
C ASP A 309 5.56 -5.18 17.53
N ILE A 310 5.64 -4.53 16.35
CA ILE A 310 4.58 -3.66 15.84
C ILE A 310 3.26 -4.45 15.73
N ILE A 311 3.30 -5.63 15.11
CA ILE A 311 2.11 -6.47 14.93
C ILE A 311 1.54 -6.93 16.26
N LYS A 312 2.38 -7.45 17.19
CA LYS A 312 1.98 -7.87 18.55
C LYS A 312 1.31 -6.72 19.30
N ARG A 313 1.90 -5.52 19.25
CA ARG A 313 1.34 -4.32 19.89
C ARG A 313 -0.03 -3.96 19.31
N MET A 314 -0.16 -3.91 17.98
CA MET A 314 -1.45 -3.63 17.34
C MET A 314 -2.53 -4.65 17.71
N ILE A 315 -2.17 -5.93 17.83
CA ILE A 315 -3.10 -6.99 18.30
C ILE A 315 -3.49 -6.75 19.76
N ALA A 316 -2.54 -6.48 20.65
CA ALA A 316 -2.82 -6.20 22.05
C ALA A 316 -3.71 -4.97 22.25
N GLU A 317 -3.41 -3.87 21.57
CA GLU A 317 -4.21 -2.65 21.57
C GLU A 317 -5.64 -2.90 21.02
N PHE A 318 -5.77 -3.74 20.01
CA PHE A 318 -7.06 -4.14 19.46
C PHE A 318 -7.90 -4.88 20.50
N GLU A 319 -7.33 -5.85 21.20
CA GLU A 319 -8.06 -6.62 22.23
C GLU A 319 -8.45 -5.73 23.42
N ILE A 320 -7.59 -4.80 23.84
CA ILE A 320 -7.92 -3.81 24.88
C ILE A 320 -9.10 -2.94 24.42
N ALA A 321 -9.03 -2.38 23.22
CA ALA A 321 -10.10 -1.53 22.69
C ALA A 321 -11.43 -2.29 22.55
N LYS A 322 -11.37 -3.56 22.11
CA LYS A 322 -12.54 -4.43 22.00
C LYS A 322 -13.14 -4.74 23.37
N SER A 323 -12.34 -4.99 24.38
CA SER A 323 -12.80 -5.19 25.75
C SER A 323 -13.49 -3.93 26.31
N THR A 324 -12.92 -2.75 26.04
CA THR A 324 -13.53 -1.46 26.44
C THR A 324 -14.88 -1.26 25.76
N LEU A 325 -15.01 -1.59 24.48
CA LEU A 325 -16.28 -1.46 23.74
C LEU A 325 -17.38 -2.38 24.30
N ASN A 326 -17.03 -3.58 24.77
CA ASN A 326 -18.00 -4.50 25.36
C ASN A 326 -18.54 -4.03 26.73
N ASN A 327 -17.92 -3.02 27.32
CA ASN A 327 -18.32 -2.43 28.60
C ASN A 327 -19.15 -1.11 28.43
N LEU A 328 -19.40 -0.66 27.19
CA LEU A 328 -20.27 0.45 26.85
C LEU A 328 -21.69 -0.03 26.57
#